data_d829a4ed9015fd8aaebc415ed83af456
#
_entry.id   d829a4ed9015fd8aaebc415ed83af456
#
_cell.length_a   1.000
_cell.length_b   1.000
_cell.length_c   1.000
_cell.angle_alpha   90.00
_cell.angle_beta   90.00
_cell.angle_gamma   90.00
#
_symmetry.space_group_name_H-M   'P 1'
#
loop_
_entity.id
_entity.type
_entity.pdbx_description
1 polymer ?
#
loop_
_entity_poly.entity_id
_entity_poly.type
_entity_poly.pdbx_seq_one_letter_code
_entity_poly.pdbx_strand_id
1 'polypeptide(L)'
;MNHLLSYPVKKGDPTWPGNPTFELTANTSISHGDAANTAMIHLFNHYGTHIDGPLHFYSGGLPLCRLPLERFLYEKPFLADISKGPEEKIEPEDLSPYDKEIEDSDLLLIRTGFWKIRKEDPGTYENHGPAVSSRTAKYLVERFPSLKAIALDFVSLASYSDSADGDLAHQYMLGMYHDHFICIIEDVNLSQTPSGRLISAAAIPLMIEGIDSSPVTMWAKW
;
A
#
# COMPACT_ATOMS: atom_id res chain seq x y z
N MET A 1 -3.27 -9.84 19.45
CA MET A 1 -1.91 -10.35 19.12
C MET A 1 -1.35 -9.51 17.95
N ASN A 2 -0.01 -9.39 17.77
CA ASN A 2 0.55 -8.70 16.61
C ASN A 2 0.62 -9.66 15.42
N HIS A 3 0.21 -9.19 14.24
CA HIS A 3 0.18 -9.97 13.00
C HIS A 3 0.89 -9.22 11.88
N LEU A 4 1.71 -9.92 11.12
CA LEU A 4 2.39 -9.38 9.94
C LEU A 4 1.38 -9.26 8.78
N LEU A 5 1.31 -8.10 8.17
CA LEU A 5 0.46 -7.81 7.01
C LEU A 5 1.26 -7.63 5.70
N SER A 6 2.59 -7.57 5.77
CA SER A 6 3.44 -7.56 4.57
C SER A 6 3.73 -8.98 4.10
N TYR A 7 3.83 -9.15 2.79
CA TYR A 7 4.40 -10.36 2.21
C TYR A 7 5.93 -10.35 2.35
N PRO A 8 6.58 -11.49 2.67
CA PRO A 8 8.03 -11.61 2.52
C PRO A 8 8.45 -11.36 1.06
N VAL A 9 9.38 -10.44 0.85
CA VAL A 9 9.86 -10.08 -0.49
C VAL A 9 10.72 -11.20 -1.09
N LYS A 10 10.42 -11.60 -2.33
CA LYS A 10 11.20 -12.58 -3.08
C LYS A 10 11.21 -12.24 -4.58
N LYS A 11 12.21 -12.77 -5.29
CA LYS A 11 12.28 -12.63 -6.75
C LYS A 11 11.05 -13.26 -7.43
N GLY A 12 10.42 -12.51 -8.34
CA GLY A 12 9.26 -12.95 -9.09
C GLY A 12 7.93 -12.82 -8.34
N ASP A 13 7.89 -12.06 -7.22
CA ASP A 13 6.61 -11.62 -6.66
C ASP A 13 5.90 -10.68 -7.62
N PRO A 14 4.55 -10.70 -7.64
CA PRO A 14 3.76 -9.77 -8.44
C PRO A 14 4.10 -8.30 -8.12
N THR A 15 4.14 -7.49 -9.16
CA THR A 15 4.41 -6.05 -9.08
C THR A 15 3.67 -5.32 -10.22
N TRP A 16 3.69 -4.00 -10.22
CA TRP A 16 3.13 -3.25 -11.36
C TRP A 16 3.86 -3.63 -12.66
N PRO A 17 3.12 -3.86 -13.77
CA PRO A 17 3.69 -4.31 -15.04
C PRO A 17 4.82 -3.41 -15.53
N GLY A 18 5.98 -4.01 -15.80
CA GLY A 18 7.19 -3.32 -16.26
C GLY A 18 8.13 -2.84 -15.15
N ASN A 19 7.76 -2.95 -13.87
CA ASN A 19 8.66 -2.62 -12.78
C ASN A 19 9.83 -3.62 -12.68
N PRO A 20 11.03 -3.17 -12.24
CA PRO A 20 12.15 -4.05 -11.96
C PRO A 20 11.82 -5.09 -10.88
N THR A 21 12.32 -6.31 -11.06
CA THR A 21 12.16 -7.37 -10.04
C THR A 21 13.19 -7.23 -8.92
N PHE A 22 12.87 -7.78 -7.75
CA PHE A 22 13.79 -7.91 -6.62
C PHE A 22 14.97 -8.83 -6.96
N GLU A 23 16.18 -8.42 -6.58
CA GLU A 23 17.37 -9.26 -6.68
C GLU A 23 18.17 -9.27 -5.37
N LEU A 24 18.63 -10.46 -5.01
CA LEU A 24 19.52 -10.70 -3.87
C LEU A 24 20.80 -11.36 -4.37
N THR A 25 21.95 -10.69 -4.19
CA THR A 25 23.26 -11.20 -4.57
C THR A 25 24.09 -11.46 -3.33
N ALA A 26 24.49 -12.72 -3.10
CA ALA A 26 25.38 -13.06 -2.01
C ALA A 26 26.74 -12.34 -2.20
N ASN A 27 27.24 -11.71 -1.13
CA ASN A 27 28.55 -11.06 -1.12
C ASN A 27 29.58 -11.92 -0.37
N THR A 28 29.23 -12.42 0.85
CA THR A 28 30.02 -13.38 1.59
C THR A 28 29.14 -14.54 2.07
N SER A 29 29.74 -15.74 2.31
CA SER A 29 29.00 -16.92 2.75
C SER A 29 29.80 -17.80 3.69
N ILE A 30 29.23 -18.11 4.85
CA ILE A 30 29.78 -19.06 5.83
C ILE A 30 30.01 -20.43 5.19
N SER A 31 29.14 -20.86 4.28
CA SER A 31 29.30 -22.13 3.57
C SER A 31 30.52 -22.18 2.62
N HIS A 32 31.06 -21.00 2.29
CA HIS A 32 32.31 -20.88 1.48
C HIS A 32 33.54 -20.50 2.33
N GLY A 33 33.43 -20.52 3.68
CA GLY A 33 34.54 -20.27 4.59
C GLY A 33 34.65 -18.84 5.10
N ASP A 34 33.69 -17.96 4.76
CA ASP A 34 33.66 -16.62 5.29
C ASP A 34 33.16 -16.59 6.75
N ALA A 35 33.48 -15.52 7.49
CA ALA A 35 33.05 -15.34 8.87
C ALA A 35 31.56 -15.03 9.03
N ALA A 36 30.89 -14.52 7.97
CA ALA A 36 29.48 -14.09 8.00
C ALA A 36 28.83 -14.23 6.63
N ASN A 37 27.50 -14.35 6.63
CA ASN A 37 26.69 -14.22 5.42
C ASN A 37 26.33 -12.75 5.21
N THR A 38 26.64 -12.17 4.05
CA THR A 38 26.24 -10.83 3.64
C THR A 38 25.70 -10.86 2.21
N ALA A 39 24.81 -9.90 1.88
CA ALA A 39 24.24 -9.81 0.55
C ALA A 39 23.99 -8.34 0.14
N MET A 40 24.02 -8.11 -1.15
CA MET A 40 23.51 -6.89 -1.77
C MET A 40 22.04 -7.09 -2.11
N ILE A 41 21.23 -6.09 -1.78
CA ILE A 41 19.79 -6.05 -2.05
C ILE A 41 19.55 -5.02 -3.14
N HIS A 42 18.97 -5.46 -4.28
CA HIS A 42 18.45 -4.59 -5.32
C HIS A 42 16.94 -4.66 -5.24
N LEU A 43 16.34 -3.62 -4.66
CA LEU A 43 14.92 -3.55 -4.37
C LEU A 43 14.36 -2.25 -4.94
N PHE A 44 13.41 -2.39 -5.88
CA PHE A 44 12.67 -1.26 -6.41
C PHE A 44 11.73 -0.73 -5.33
N ASN A 45 11.60 0.59 -5.19
CA ASN A 45 10.86 1.22 -4.09
C ASN A 45 9.34 0.92 -4.10
N HIS A 46 8.77 0.59 -5.27
CA HIS A 46 7.38 0.13 -5.42
C HIS A 46 7.32 -1.39 -5.63
N TYR A 47 7.94 -2.18 -4.76
CA TYR A 47 7.97 -3.64 -4.88
C TYR A 47 7.43 -4.33 -3.62
N GLY A 48 6.50 -5.28 -3.80
CA GLY A 48 5.83 -5.97 -2.70
C GLY A 48 5.00 -5.01 -1.84
N THR A 49 4.79 -5.33 -0.57
CA THR A 49 4.06 -4.41 0.33
C THR A 49 4.88 -3.15 0.56
N HIS A 50 4.39 -2.01 0.05
CA HIS A 50 5.07 -0.71 0.09
C HIS A 50 4.10 0.42 0.42
N ILE A 51 4.64 1.60 0.75
CA ILE A 51 3.88 2.82 1.01
C ILE A 51 4.31 3.94 0.07
N ASP A 52 3.33 4.61 -0.53
CA ASP A 52 3.53 5.80 -1.36
C ASP A 52 3.26 7.06 -0.55
N GLY A 53 4.17 8.03 -0.69
CA GLY A 53 4.10 9.35 -0.09
C GLY A 53 3.81 10.46 -1.10
N PRO A 54 3.63 11.71 -0.62
CA PRO A 54 3.25 12.85 -1.45
C PRO A 54 4.14 13.08 -2.67
N LEU A 55 5.45 12.83 -2.57
CA LEU A 55 6.40 13.06 -3.66
C LEU A 55 6.14 12.16 -4.88
N HIS A 56 5.40 11.05 -4.73
CA HIS A 56 5.19 10.08 -5.81
C HIS A 56 4.43 10.69 -7.01
N PHE A 57 3.32 11.37 -6.78
CA PHE A 57 2.52 12.00 -7.84
C PHE A 57 2.44 13.53 -7.75
N TYR A 58 3.15 14.13 -6.78
CA TYR A 58 3.19 15.58 -6.61
C TYR A 58 4.63 16.05 -6.43
N SER A 59 5.16 16.76 -7.42
CA SER A 59 6.56 17.26 -7.40
C SER A 59 6.86 18.27 -6.28
N GLY A 60 5.84 18.89 -5.71
CA GLY A 60 5.93 19.73 -4.50
C GLY A 60 5.73 18.94 -3.21
N GLY A 61 5.47 17.64 -3.29
CA GLY A 61 5.25 16.76 -2.14
C GLY A 61 6.54 16.49 -1.35
N LEU A 62 6.38 16.16 -0.08
CA LEU A 62 7.50 15.78 0.77
C LEU A 62 7.93 14.33 0.51
N PRO A 63 9.25 14.03 0.49
CA PRO A 63 9.72 12.64 0.51
C PRO A 63 9.39 11.98 1.86
N LEU A 64 9.26 10.66 1.87
CA LEU A 64 8.82 9.89 3.05
C LEU A 64 9.64 10.21 4.31
N CYS A 65 10.96 10.34 4.19
CA CYS A 65 11.84 10.62 5.33
C CYS A 65 11.64 12.01 5.97
N ARG A 66 10.88 12.90 5.33
CA ARG A 66 10.52 14.23 5.86
C ARG A 66 9.14 14.26 6.52
N LEU A 67 8.37 13.18 6.39
CA LEU A 67 7.10 13.05 7.09
C LEU A 67 7.35 12.69 8.58
N PRO A 68 6.54 13.21 9.51
CA PRO A 68 6.65 12.84 10.92
C PRO A 68 6.34 11.35 11.11
N LEU A 69 6.98 10.69 12.07
CA LEU A 69 6.83 9.26 12.35
C LEU A 69 5.37 8.86 12.59
N GLU A 70 4.58 9.76 13.18
CA GLU A 70 3.16 9.58 13.50
C GLU A 70 2.29 9.34 12.25
N ARG A 71 2.80 9.69 11.06
CA ARG A 71 2.12 9.38 9.78
C ARG A 71 2.09 7.89 9.45
N PHE A 72 3.00 7.11 10.04
CA PHE A 72 3.18 5.67 9.80
C PHE A 72 2.71 4.81 10.98
N LEU A 73 2.19 5.45 12.05
CA LEU A 73 1.64 4.81 13.23
C LEU A 73 0.14 5.06 13.29
N TYR A 74 -0.65 4.00 13.44
CA TYR A 74 -2.11 4.05 13.38
C TYR A 74 -2.72 3.51 14.67
N GLU A 75 -3.51 4.35 15.34
CA GLU A 75 -4.18 4.05 16.61
C GLU A 75 -5.64 3.62 16.43
N LYS A 76 -6.21 3.94 15.27
CA LYS A 76 -7.61 3.67 14.94
C LYS A 76 -7.78 3.04 13.57
N PRO A 77 -7.10 1.91 13.28
CA PRO A 77 -7.26 1.25 11.99
C PRO A 77 -8.64 0.58 11.88
N PHE A 78 -9.25 0.67 10.70
CA PHE A 78 -10.53 0.05 10.38
C PHE A 78 -10.42 -0.74 9.08
N LEU A 79 -10.93 -1.99 9.05
CA LEU A 79 -10.99 -2.81 7.85
C LEU A 79 -12.42 -2.88 7.31
N ALA A 80 -12.60 -2.43 6.06
CA ALA A 80 -13.82 -2.60 5.28
C ALA A 80 -13.67 -3.77 4.29
N ASP A 81 -14.68 -4.63 4.23
CA ASP A 81 -14.80 -5.68 3.21
C ASP A 81 -15.59 -5.13 2.01
N ILE A 82 -14.90 -4.95 0.88
CA ILE A 82 -15.45 -4.42 -0.37
C ILE A 82 -15.06 -5.34 -1.50
N SER A 83 -15.85 -6.39 -1.71
CA SER A 83 -15.54 -7.40 -2.73
C SER A 83 -15.46 -6.78 -4.12
N LYS A 84 -14.31 -6.97 -4.80
CA LYS A 84 -14.04 -6.51 -6.16
C LYS A 84 -13.31 -7.60 -6.95
N GLY A 85 -13.72 -7.75 -8.20
CA GLY A 85 -13.05 -8.60 -9.18
C GLY A 85 -12.04 -7.85 -10.05
N PRO A 86 -11.50 -8.52 -11.09
CA PRO A 86 -10.57 -7.89 -12.02
C PRO A 86 -11.15 -6.61 -12.64
N GLU A 87 -10.33 -5.55 -12.66
CA GLU A 87 -10.62 -4.23 -13.27
C GLU A 87 -11.83 -3.49 -12.69
N GLU A 88 -12.48 -4.04 -11.65
CA GLU A 88 -13.55 -3.34 -10.96
C GLU A 88 -13.00 -2.18 -10.10
N LYS A 89 -13.74 -1.07 -10.08
CA LYS A 89 -13.37 0.09 -9.28
C LYS A 89 -14.11 0.12 -7.95
N ILE A 90 -13.39 0.54 -6.92
CA ILE A 90 -13.96 0.94 -5.64
C ILE A 90 -14.48 2.36 -5.83
N GLU A 91 -15.79 2.53 -5.74
CA GLU A 91 -16.49 3.80 -5.91
C GLU A 91 -16.92 4.37 -4.54
N PRO A 92 -17.25 5.68 -4.42
CA PRO A 92 -17.70 6.28 -3.16
C PRO A 92 -18.89 5.54 -2.55
N GLU A 93 -19.76 4.99 -3.39
CA GLU A 93 -20.94 4.23 -2.99
C GLU A 93 -20.60 2.92 -2.27
N ASP A 94 -19.44 2.32 -2.55
CA ASP A 94 -18.94 1.14 -1.84
C ASP A 94 -18.45 1.48 -0.42
N LEU A 95 -17.94 2.70 -0.22
CA LEU A 95 -17.39 3.17 1.07
C LEU A 95 -18.43 3.85 1.94
N SER A 96 -19.43 4.50 1.35
CA SER A 96 -20.43 5.28 2.09
C SER A 96 -21.17 4.51 3.20
N PRO A 97 -21.39 3.19 3.13
CA PRO A 97 -21.92 2.42 4.25
C PRO A 97 -21.02 2.41 5.50
N TYR A 98 -19.73 2.71 5.34
CA TYR A 98 -18.72 2.74 6.39
C TYR A 98 -18.30 4.16 6.81
N ASP A 99 -18.97 5.20 6.34
CA ASP A 99 -18.61 6.61 6.58
C ASP A 99 -18.32 6.91 8.03
N LYS A 100 -19.19 6.44 8.93
CA LYS A 100 -19.07 6.68 10.37
C LYS A 100 -17.81 6.04 10.97
N GLU A 101 -17.49 4.83 10.53
CA GLU A 101 -16.30 4.11 10.98
C GLU A 101 -15.02 4.72 10.40
N ILE A 102 -15.07 5.20 9.14
CA ILE A 102 -13.94 5.86 8.48
C ILE A 102 -13.67 7.23 9.12
N GLU A 103 -14.69 7.99 9.48
CA GLU A 103 -14.55 9.31 10.12
C GLU A 103 -13.75 9.23 11.43
N ASP A 104 -13.91 8.12 12.17
CA ASP A 104 -13.19 7.84 13.42
C ASP A 104 -11.84 7.12 13.20
N SER A 105 -11.39 6.95 11.95
CA SER A 105 -10.21 6.15 11.62
C SER A 105 -9.03 7.01 11.19
N ASP A 106 -7.82 6.50 11.42
CA ASP A 106 -6.57 7.05 10.91
C ASP A 106 -5.89 6.15 9.86
N LEU A 107 -6.39 4.91 9.68
CA LEU A 107 -6.03 3.98 8.62
C LEU A 107 -7.28 3.22 8.16
N LEU A 108 -7.57 3.26 6.86
CA LEU A 108 -8.59 2.44 6.22
C LEU A 108 -7.94 1.28 5.48
N LEU A 109 -8.18 0.04 5.94
CA LEU A 109 -7.80 -1.16 5.20
C LEU A 109 -8.98 -1.60 4.33
N ILE A 110 -8.77 -1.78 3.04
CA ILE A 110 -9.78 -2.22 2.09
C ILE A 110 -9.44 -3.62 1.62
N ARG A 111 -10.27 -4.60 2.02
CA ARG A 111 -10.11 -5.98 1.59
C ARG A 111 -11.10 -6.30 0.48
N THR A 112 -10.58 -6.46 -0.73
CA THR A 112 -11.40 -6.83 -1.90
C THR A 112 -11.55 -8.35 -2.05
N GLY A 113 -10.64 -9.11 -1.47
CA GLY A 113 -10.50 -10.55 -1.67
C GLY A 113 -9.62 -10.88 -2.88
N PHE A 114 -9.06 -9.90 -3.57
CA PHE A 114 -8.19 -10.09 -4.74
C PHE A 114 -6.85 -10.72 -4.38
N TRP A 115 -6.39 -10.57 -3.13
CA TRP A 115 -5.23 -11.27 -2.58
C TRP A 115 -5.22 -12.79 -2.83
N LYS A 116 -6.41 -13.41 -3.02
CA LYS A 116 -6.55 -14.86 -3.22
C LYS A 116 -5.81 -15.35 -4.46
N ILE A 117 -5.83 -14.56 -5.52
CA ILE A 117 -5.19 -14.92 -6.79
C ILE A 117 -3.71 -14.50 -6.89
N ARG A 118 -3.20 -13.73 -5.92
CA ARG A 118 -1.80 -13.26 -5.92
C ARG A 118 -0.78 -14.37 -6.19
N LYS A 119 -1.02 -15.56 -5.65
CA LYS A 119 -0.15 -16.73 -5.82
C LYS A 119 -0.64 -17.67 -6.92
N GLU A 120 -1.95 -17.79 -7.10
CA GLU A 120 -2.57 -18.76 -8.00
C GLU A 120 -2.54 -18.28 -9.46
N ASP A 121 -2.76 -16.99 -9.67
CA ASP A 121 -2.73 -16.34 -10.98
C ASP A 121 -2.06 -14.96 -10.88
N PRO A 122 -0.72 -14.92 -10.71
CA PRO A 122 0.03 -13.67 -10.58
C PRO A 122 -0.10 -12.77 -11.81
N GLY A 123 -0.31 -13.34 -13.00
CA GLY A 123 -0.51 -12.56 -14.23
C GLY A 123 -1.79 -11.72 -14.18
N THR A 124 -2.90 -12.31 -13.77
CA THR A 124 -4.15 -11.55 -13.56
C THR A 124 -4.02 -10.57 -12.39
N TYR A 125 -3.31 -10.96 -11.32
CA TYR A 125 -3.07 -10.08 -10.18
C TYR A 125 -2.32 -8.80 -10.54
N GLU A 126 -1.30 -8.90 -11.41
CA GLU A 126 -0.50 -7.77 -11.89
C GLU A 126 -1.23 -6.87 -12.89
N ASN A 127 -1.88 -7.50 -13.88
CA ASN A 127 -2.35 -6.78 -15.07
C ASN A 127 -3.82 -6.38 -15.01
N HIS A 128 -4.61 -7.03 -14.15
CA HIS A 128 -6.07 -6.89 -14.10
C HIS A 128 -6.57 -6.65 -12.66
N GLY A 129 -5.76 -6.02 -11.79
CA GLY A 129 -6.16 -5.69 -10.43
C GLY A 129 -7.37 -4.75 -10.38
N PRO A 130 -8.16 -4.79 -9.29
CA PRO A 130 -9.13 -3.74 -9.02
C PRO A 130 -8.42 -2.39 -8.80
N ALA A 131 -9.18 -1.30 -8.76
CA ALA A 131 -8.64 0.04 -8.55
C ALA A 131 -9.51 0.85 -7.59
N VAL A 132 -8.94 1.93 -7.06
CA VAL A 132 -9.69 3.00 -6.40
C VAL A 132 -9.95 4.10 -7.44
N SER A 133 -11.21 4.44 -7.71
CA SER A 133 -11.52 5.50 -8.68
C SER A 133 -11.03 6.87 -8.21
N SER A 134 -10.74 7.77 -9.15
CA SER A 134 -10.39 9.15 -8.82
C SER A 134 -11.51 9.89 -8.06
N ARG A 135 -12.77 9.51 -8.29
CA ARG A 135 -13.93 9.98 -7.51
C ARG A 135 -13.81 9.58 -6.04
N THR A 136 -13.40 8.32 -5.79
CA THR A 136 -13.21 7.78 -4.43
C THR A 136 -12.01 8.41 -3.75
N ALA A 137 -10.89 8.58 -4.46
CA ALA A 137 -9.73 9.28 -3.95
C ALA A 137 -10.09 10.70 -3.48
N LYS A 138 -10.78 11.46 -4.33
CA LYS A 138 -11.30 12.79 -4.00
C LYS A 138 -12.24 12.75 -2.79
N TYR A 139 -13.20 11.81 -2.77
CA TYR A 139 -14.15 11.63 -1.68
C TYR A 139 -13.44 11.40 -0.33
N LEU A 140 -12.42 10.52 -0.30
CA LEU A 140 -11.65 10.22 0.90
C LEU A 140 -10.90 11.46 1.43
N VAL A 141 -10.20 12.17 0.56
CA VAL A 141 -9.38 13.33 0.94
C VAL A 141 -10.24 14.49 1.43
N GLU A 142 -11.38 14.77 0.77
CA GLU A 142 -12.25 15.89 1.14
C GLU A 142 -13.09 15.63 2.40
N ARG A 143 -13.46 14.35 2.64
CA ARG A 143 -14.42 14.03 3.70
C ARG A 143 -13.78 13.56 5.00
N PHE A 144 -12.61 12.91 4.97
CA PHE A 144 -12.03 12.23 6.13
C PHE A 144 -10.65 12.80 6.53
N PRO A 145 -10.60 13.97 7.17
CA PRO A 145 -9.35 14.67 7.48
C PRO A 145 -8.48 13.94 8.52
N SER A 146 -9.05 12.98 9.27
CA SER A 146 -8.30 12.16 10.22
C SER A 146 -7.53 11.02 9.56
N LEU A 147 -7.89 10.64 8.32
CA LEU A 147 -7.32 9.51 7.63
C LEU A 147 -5.90 9.82 7.16
N LYS A 148 -4.93 9.04 7.63
CA LYS A 148 -3.51 9.20 7.29
C LYS A 148 -3.09 8.33 6.10
N ALA A 149 -3.69 7.13 5.98
CA ALA A 149 -3.39 6.18 4.92
C ALA A 149 -4.57 5.28 4.60
N ILE A 150 -4.53 4.69 3.38
CA ILE A 150 -5.31 3.50 3.02
C ILE A 150 -4.36 2.32 2.80
N ALA A 151 -4.86 1.09 2.97
CA ALA A 151 -4.11 -0.14 2.73
C ALA A 151 -4.94 -1.11 1.87
N LEU A 152 -4.35 -1.61 0.79
CA LEU A 152 -5.03 -2.33 -0.28
C LEU A 152 -4.47 -3.76 -0.42
N ASP A 153 -5.35 -4.76 -0.63
CA ASP A 153 -4.98 -6.17 -0.83
C ASP A 153 -4.74 -6.53 -2.31
N PHE A 154 -4.31 -5.53 -3.11
CA PHE A 154 -3.98 -5.67 -4.52
C PHE A 154 -2.79 -4.78 -4.90
N VAL A 155 -2.26 -4.95 -6.13
CA VAL A 155 -0.92 -4.51 -6.50
C VAL A 155 -0.73 -3.00 -6.56
N SER A 156 -1.79 -2.23 -6.90
CA SER A 156 -1.73 -0.76 -6.98
C SER A 156 -3.10 -0.11 -6.84
N LEU A 157 -3.13 1.12 -6.33
CA LEU A 157 -4.32 2.00 -6.33
C LEU A 157 -4.95 2.10 -7.73
N ALA A 158 -4.11 2.13 -8.77
CA ALA A 158 -4.50 2.21 -10.16
C ALA A 158 -4.78 0.81 -10.76
N SER A 159 -5.65 0.76 -11.78
CA SER A 159 -5.70 -0.37 -12.70
C SER A 159 -4.77 -0.13 -13.89
N TYR A 160 -4.06 -1.18 -14.32
CA TYR A 160 -3.19 -1.10 -15.50
C TYR A 160 -3.97 -0.80 -16.78
N SER A 161 -5.23 -1.24 -16.85
CA SER A 161 -6.12 -1.01 -17.99
C SER A 161 -6.70 0.42 -18.07
N ASP A 162 -6.65 1.19 -16.96
CA ASP A 162 -7.13 2.57 -16.88
C ASP A 162 -6.17 3.44 -16.04
N SER A 163 -4.96 3.58 -16.54
CA SER A 163 -3.90 4.35 -15.84
C SER A 163 -4.24 5.82 -15.69
N ALA A 164 -5.00 6.42 -16.61
CA ALA A 164 -5.36 7.84 -16.55
C ALA A 164 -6.23 8.18 -15.32
N ASP A 165 -7.22 7.35 -14.98
CA ASP A 165 -8.01 7.50 -13.76
C ASP A 165 -7.16 7.19 -12.52
N GLY A 166 -6.28 6.19 -12.63
CA GLY A 166 -5.32 5.83 -11.58
C GLY A 166 -4.34 6.97 -11.25
N ASP A 167 -3.76 7.63 -12.24
CA ASP A 167 -2.89 8.80 -12.06
C ASP A 167 -3.63 9.93 -11.33
N LEU A 168 -4.86 10.20 -11.75
CA LEU A 168 -5.70 11.21 -11.10
C LEU A 168 -6.05 10.83 -9.65
N ALA A 169 -6.32 9.54 -9.39
CA ALA A 169 -6.56 9.04 -8.04
C ALA A 169 -5.34 9.24 -7.12
N HIS A 170 -4.13 8.89 -7.59
CA HIS A 170 -2.89 9.15 -6.85
C HIS A 170 -2.69 10.64 -6.58
N GLN A 171 -2.91 11.50 -7.58
CA GLN A 171 -2.77 12.95 -7.43
C GLN A 171 -3.69 13.52 -6.36
N TYR A 172 -4.96 13.06 -6.29
CA TYR A 172 -5.87 13.44 -5.20
C TYR A 172 -5.38 12.94 -3.84
N MET A 173 -5.05 11.64 -3.74
CA MET A 173 -4.62 11.03 -2.49
C MET A 173 -3.35 11.67 -1.92
N LEU A 174 -2.38 11.98 -2.78
CA LEU A 174 -1.04 12.39 -2.39
C LEU A 174 -0.85 13.92 -2.30
N GLY A 175 -1.95 14.69 -2.34
CA GLY A 175 -1.95 16.11 -1.98
C GLY A 175 -1.67 17.09 -3.11
N MET A 176 -1.78 16.68 -4.39
CA MET A 176 -1.62 17.60 -5.51
C MET A 176 -2.74 18.66 -5.59
N TYR A 177 -3.94 18.29 -5.17
CA TYR A 177 -5.14 19.14 -5.26
C TYR A 177 -5.71 19.56 -3.90
N HIS A 178 -5.12 19.11 -2.79
CA HIS A 178 -5.60 19.37 -1.44
C HIS A 178 -4.43 19.40 -0.44
N ASP A 179 -4.51 20.23 0.60
CA ASP A 179 -3.47 20.30 1.65
C ASP A 179 -3.42 19.04 2.51
N HIS A 180 -4.58 18.39 2.70
CA HIS A 180 -4.64 17.06 3.30
C HIS A 180 -4.24 16.00 2.28
N PHE A 181 -3.39 15.05 2.67
CA PHE A 181 -3.00 13.91 1.86
C PHE A 181 -3.16 12.60 2.65
N ILE A 182 -3.39 11.52 1.92
CA ILE A 182 -3.56 10.17 2.45
C ILE A 182 -2.52 9.29 1.75
N CYS A 183 -1.56 8.72 2.50
CA CYS A 183 -0.59 7.77 1.98
C CYS A 183 -1.29 6.49 1.48
N ILE A 184 -0.67 5.79 0.54
CA ILE A 184 -1.24 4.58 -0.05
C ILE A 184 -0.33 3.41 0.30
N ILE A 185 -0.87 2.34 0.91
CA ILE A 185 -0.13 1.12 1.22
C ILE A 185 -0.68 0.02 0.31
N GLU A 186 0.17 -0.51 -0.55
CA GLU A 186 -0.20 -1.44 -1.63
C GLU A 186 0.30 -2.86 -1.36
N ASP A 187 -0.28 -3.86 -2.02
CA ASP A 187 0.06 -5.29 -1.91
C ASP A 187 0.08 -5.80 -0.45
N VAL A 188 -1.00 -5.51 0.31
CA VAL A 188 -1.10 -5.88 1.73
C VAL A 188 -1.79 -7.24 1.90
N ASN A 189 -1.25 -8.09 2.75
CA ASN A 189 -1.86 -9.38 3.10
C ASN A 189 -2.96 -9.22 4.14
N LEU A 190 -4.19 -9.04 3.70
CA LEU A 190 -5.37 -8.91 4.56
C LEU A 190 -6.12 -10.24 4.79
N SER A 191 -5.56 -11.37 4.37
CA SER A 191 -6.22 -12.68 4.36
C SER A 191 -6.74 -13.14 5.73
N GLN A 192 -6.04 -12.80 6.82
CA GLN A 192 -6.35 -13.24 8.20
C GLN A 192 -6.84 -12.08 9.09
N THR A 193 -6.94 -10.88 8.56
CA THR A 193 -7.33 -9.70 9.33
C THR A 193 -8.84 -9.71 9.58
N PRO A 194 -9.31 -9.54 10.82
CA PRO A 194 -10.75 -9.45 11.10
C PRO A 194 -11.34 -8.16 10.53
N SER A 195 -12.58 -8.21 10.08
CA SER A 195 -13.32 -7.04 9.63
C SER A 195 -13.61 -6.09 10.79
N GLY A 196 -13.72 -4.80 10.49
CA GLY A 196 -14.04 -3.78 11.47
C GLY A 196 -12.82 -3.14 12.14
N ARG A 197 -12.99 -2.69 13.39
CA ARG A 197 -11.97 -1.95 14.14
C ARG A 197 -10.84 -2.85 14.63
N LEU A 198 -9.60 -2.45 14.37
CA LEU A 198 -8.41 -3.06 14.93
C LEU A 198 -7.89 -2.22 16.11
N ILE A 199 -6.94 -2.77 16.88
CA ILE A 199 -6.38 -2.08 18.06
C ILE A 199 -5.34 -1.03 17.63
N SER A 200 -4.42 -1.40 16.75
CA SER A 200 -3.36 -0.54 16.23
C SER A 200 -2.69 -1.16 15.01
N ALA A 201 -2.00 -0.35 14.22
CA ALA A 201 -1.18 -0.81 13.11
C ALA A 201 0.03 0.11 12.91
N ALA A 202 1.02 -0.36 12.15
CA ALA A 202 2.11 0.48 11.67
C ALA A 202 2.61 0.00 10.32
N ALA A 203 3.07 0.95 9.47
CA ALA A 203 3.70 0.71 8.18
C ALA A 203 4.86 1.70 8.01
N ILE A 204 6.00 1.42 8.65
CA ILE A 204 7.13 2.33 8.70
C ILE A 204 8.06 2.08 7.50
N PRO A 205 8.28 3.09 6.63
CA PRO A 205 9.17 2.98 5.48
C PRO A 205 10.64 2.95 5.88
N LEU A 206 11.50 2.53 4.95
CA LEU A 206 12.92 2.83 5.05
C LEU A 206 13.11 4.35 4.90
N MET A 207 13.84 4.97 5.85
CA MET A 207 14.07 6.41 5.88
C MET A 207 15.22 6.79 4.92
N ILE A 208 14.97 6.65 3.62
CA ILE A 208 15.91 7.01 2.56
C ILE A 208 15.64 8.43 2.11
N GLU A 209 16.68 9.27 2.03
CA GLU A 209 16.53 10.67 1.62
C GLU A 209 16.12 10.78 0.14
N GLY A 210 15.10 11.61 -0.14
CA GLY A 210 14.64 11.92 -1.49
C GLY A 210 13.74 10.86 -2.14
N ILE A 211 13.37 9.80 -1.41
CA ILE A 211 12.51 8.74 -1.96
C ILE A 211 11.02 9.07 -1.78
N ASP A 212 10.24 8.75 -2.79
CA ASP A 212 8.79 8.97 -2.89
C ASP A 212 7.96 7.83 -2.28
N SER A 213 8.50 6.62 -2.31
CA SER A 213 7.88 5.37 -1.87
C SER A 213 8.90 4.45 -1.23
N SER A 214 8.47 3.48 -0.44
CA SER A 214 9.36 2.49 0.18
C SER A 214 8.61 1.21 0.54
N PRO A 215 9.23 0.03 0.33
CA PRO A 215 8.79 -1.19 0.99
C PRO A 215 8.66 -1.01 2.50
N VAL A 216 7.64 -1.65 3.08
CA VAL A 216 7.36 -1.57 4.52
C VAL A 216 7.20 -2.95 5.15
N THR A 217 7.57 -3.06 6.41
CA THR A 217 7.08 -4.14 7.26
C THR A 217 5.84 -3.64 7.98
N MET A 218 4.68 -3.93 7.39
CA MET A 218 3.39 -3.57 7.98
C MET A 218 2.94 -4.63 8.97
N TRP A 219 2.45 -4.22 10.12
CA TRP A 219 1.79 -5.08 11.10
C TRP A 219 0.53 -4.43 11.65
N ALA A 220 -0.37 -5.25 12.19
CA ALA A 220 -1.52 -4.78 12.94
C ALA A 220 -1.75 -5.67 14.18
N LYS A 221 -2.52 -5.11 15.13
CA LYS A 221 -2.91 -5.77 16.37
C LYS A 221 -4.43 -5.85 16.45
N TRP A 222 -4.94 -7.04 16.75
CA TRP A 222 -6.34 -7.33 17.08
C TRP A 222 -6.46 -8.41 18.13
#